data_cc24bf9aca40b390ca8b33d904bfa7ed
#
_entry.id   cc24bf9aca40b390ca8b33d904bfa7ed
#
_cell.length_a   1.000
_cell.length_b   1.000
_cell.length_c   1.000
_cell.angle_alpha   90.00
_cell.angle_beta   90.00
_cell.angle_gamma   90.00
#
_symmetry.space_group_name_H-M   'P 1'
#
loop_
_entity.id
_entity.type
_entity.pdbx_description
1 polymer ?
#
loop_
_entity_poly.entity_id
_entity_poly.type
_entity_poly.pdbx_seq_one_letter_code
_entity_poly.pdbx_strand_id
1 'polypeptide(L)'
;NAVKEHFKAMENEDSERLIVCKDRSLYVHNLGLALLATNNCEGAFECLVEAARHYPNSPRIWCHLAECCVKKCCSDEVQQFSLKKLGSSPHTRGLVTKENKEKHSTTGESFAIPSLSLEFAALCLRNAITLLPKEDDIVNMAGQKVQCPPGPPINWKQCNELKNAILVLQTYVLLHLQDPLAAL
;
A
#
# COMPACT_ATOMS: atom_id res chain seq x y z
N ASN A 1 -37.93 17.19 28.57
CA ASN A 1 -38.05 17.00 27.12
C ASN A 1 -36.98 17.80 26.32
N ALA A 2 -36.73 19.06 26.63
CA ALA A 2 -35.78 19.91 25.88
C ALA A 2 -34.33 19.36 25.86
N VAL A 3 -33.86 18.77 26.97
CA VAL A 3 -32.52 18.17 27.03
C VAL A 3 -32.38 16.94 26.12
N LYS A 4 -33.44 16.10 26.06
CA LYS A 4 -33.44 14.93 25.14
C LYS A 4 -33.49 15.33 23.66
N GLU A 5 -34.20 16.39 23.34
CA GLU A 5 -34.25 16.92 21.97
C GLU A 5 -32.92 17.57 21.57
N HIS A 6 -32.25 18.24 22.51
CA HIS A 6 -30.93 18.82 22.27
C HIS A 6 -29.85 17.71 22.04
N PHE A 7 -29.84 16.64 22.83
CA PHE A 7 -28.95 15.50 22.61
C PHE A 7 -29.24 14.84 21.27
N LYS A 8 -30.49 14.66 20.89
CA LYS A 8 -30.85 14.04 19.61
C LYS A 8 -30.47 14.92 18.40
N ALA A 9 -30.51 16.25 18.55
CA ALA A 9 -30.05 17.18 17.53
C ALA A 9 -28.51 17.11 17.37
N MET A 10 -27.76 17.05 18.48
CA MET A 10 -26.30 16.87 18.45
C MET A 10 -25.89 15.55 17.80
N GLU A 11 -26.56 14.43 18.12
CA GLU A 11 -26.29 13.12 17.49
C GLU A 11 -26.56 13.15 15.98
N ASN A 12 -27.57 13.88 15.53
CA ASN A 12 -27.86 14.06 14.11
C ASN A 12 -26.79 14.91 13.39
N GLU A 13 -26.35 16.02 13.99
CA GLU A 13 -25.28 16.85 13.41
C GLU A 13 -23.96 16.10 13.32
N ASP A 14 -23.61 15.33 14.34
CA ASP A 14 -22.40 14.51 14.31
C ASP A 14 -22.49 13.37 13.27
N SER A 15 -23.69 12.81 13.08
CA SER A 15 -23.93 11.79 12.06
C SER A 15 -23.82 12.38 10.65
N GLU A 16 -24.39 13.56 10.42
CA GLU A 16 -24.27 14.27 9.12
C GLU A 16 -22.82 14.66 8.82
N ARG A 17 -22.10 15.20 9.81
CA ARG A 17 -20.66 15.51 9.68
C ARG A 17 -19.84 14.26 9.37
N LEU A 18 -20.13 13.13 10.00
CA LEU A 18 -19.45 11.87 9.76
C LEU A 18 -19.70 11.34 8.34
N ILE A 19 -20.92 11.48 7.81
CA ILE A 19 -21.28 11.11 6.44
C ILE A 19 -20.51 12.00 5.46
N VAL A 20 -20.52 13.32 5.63
CA VAL A 20 -19.80 14.27 4.77
C VAL A 20 -18.28 13.99 4.80
N CYS A 21 -17.72 13.68 5.96
CA CYS A 21 -16.30 13.31 6.07
C CYS A 21 -15.97 12.01 5.33
N LYS A 22 -16.83 11.01 5.40
CA LYS A 22 -16.66 9.73 4.68
C LYS A 22 -16.73 9.93 3.17
N ASP A 23 -17.71 10.67 2.69
CA ASP A 23 -17.83 10.98 1.27
C ASP A 23 -16.62 11.76 0.76
N ARG A 24 -16.16 12.76 1.49
CA ARG A 24 -14.94 13.50 1.16
C ARG A 24 -13.73 12.58 1.07
N SER A 25 -13.55 11.68 2.03
CA SER A 25 -12.43 10.74 2.04
C SER A 25 -12.45 9.79 0.86
N LEU A 26 -13.65 9.36 0.43
CA LEU A 26 -13.83 8.54 -0.77
C LEU A 26 -13.44 9.32 -2.03
N TYR A 27 -13.84 10.58 -2.15
CA TYR A 27 -13.43 11.44 -3.28
C TYR A 27 -11.91 11.64 -3.32
N VAL A 28 -11.30 11.94 -2.18
CA VAL A 28 -9.85 12.12 -2.07
C VAL A 28 -9.10 10.84 -2.46
N HIS A 29 -9.57 9.68 -2.00
CA HIS A 29 -9.02 8.39 -2.41
C HIS A 29 -9.12 8.17 -3.93
N ASN A 30 -10.31 8.39 -4.52
CA ASN A 30 -10.51 8.20 -5.95
C ASN A 30 -9.69 9.20 -6.79
N LEU A 31 -9.54 10.43 -6.32
CA LEU A 31 -8.66 11.42 -6.93
C LEU A 31 -7.20 10.93 -6.88
N GLY A 32 -6.75 10.40 -5.75
CA GLY A 32 -5.42 9.80 -5.60
C GLY A 32 -5.17 8.68 -6.62
N LEU A 33 -6.16 7.80 -6.84
CA LEU A 33 -6.06 6.74 -7.86
C LEU A 33 -5.99 7.31 -9.29
N ALA A 34 -6.78 8.33 -9.60
CA ALA A 34 -6.74 8.97 -10.91
C ALA A 34 -5.40 9.66 -11.16
N LEU A 35 -4.85 10.36 -10.17
CA LEU A 35 -3.53 10.98 -10.24
C LEU A 35 -2.41 9.92 -10.39
N LEU A 36 -2.52 8.80 -9.70
CA LEU A 36 -1.57 7.69 -9.85
C LEU A 36 -1.61 7.08 -11.26
N ALA A 37 -2.79 6.97 -11.85
CA ALA A 37 -2.97 6.49 -13.21
C ALA A 37 -2.36 7.44 -14.26
N THR A 38 -2.35 8.75 -13.98
CA THR A 38 -1.74 9.78 -14.85
C THR A 38 -0.26 10.05 -14.52
N ASN A 39 0.38 9.20 -13.70
CA ASN A 39 1.78 9.35 -13.25
C ASN A 39 2.07 10.62 -12.44
N ASN A 40 1.07 11.30 -11.93
CA ASN A 40 1.26 12.37 -10.94
C ASN A 40 1.43 11.76 -9.54
N CYS A 41 2.62 11.21 -9.28
CA CYS A 41 2.88 10.45 -8.06
C CYS A 41 2.85 11.33 -6.80
N GLU A 42 3.25 12.60 -6.88
CA GLU A 42 3.26 13.52 -5.74
C GLU A 42 1.84 13.85 -5.30
N GLY A 43 0.99 14.32 -6.20
CA GLY A 43 -0.40 14.61 -5.90
C GLY A 43 -1.20 13.36 -5.48
N ALA A 44 -0.90 12.20 -6.10
CA ALA A 44 -1.49 10.93 -5.71
C ALA A 44 -1.12 10.55 -4.26
N PHE A 45 0.14 10.73 -3.90
CA PHE A 45 0.65 10.43 -2.56
C PHE A 45 -0.03 11.27 -1.48
N GLU A 46 -0.13 12.59 -1.68
CA GLU A 46 -0.81 13.50 -0.75
C GLU A 46 -2.28 13.08 -0.53
N CYS A 47 -3.01 12.81 -1.61
CA CYS A 47 -4.39 12.35 -1.54
C CYS A 47 -4.51 11.00 -0.81
N LEU A 48 -3.61 10.05 -1.08
CA LEU A 48 -3.66 8.73 -0.46
C LEU A 48 -3.24 8.76 1.02
N VAL A 49 -2.30 9.63 1.41
CA VAL A 49 -1.96 9.87 2.83
C VAL A 49 -3.18 10.42 3.58
N GLU A 50 -3.90 11.37 2.99
CA GLU A 50 -5.13 11.89 3.59
C GLU A 50 -6.21 10.80 3.70
N ALA A 51 -6.40 10.00 2.66
CA ALA A 51 -7.32 8.87 2.69
C ALA A 51 -6.93 7.82 3.76
N ALA A 52 -5.64 7.58 3.99
CA ALA A 52 -5.15 6.64 5.00
C ALA A 52 -5.49 7.09 6.44
N ARG A 53 -5.62 8.38 6.70
CA ARG A 53 -6.06 8.90 8.00
C ARG A 53 -7.48 8.48 8.35
N HIS A 54 -8.34 8.36 7.34
CA HIS A 54 -9.74 7.96 7.51
C HIS A 54 -9.94 6.43 7.42
N TYR A 55 -9.09 5.77 6.66
CA TYR A 55 -9.13 4.30 6.44
C TYR A 55 -7.79 3.65 6.75
N PRO A 56 -7.28 3.74 8.00
CA PRO A 56 -5.95 3.23 8.36
C PRO A 56 -5.82 1.71 8.19
N ASN A 57 -6.94 0.99 8.28
CA ASN A 57 -6.99 -0.47 8.19
C ASN A 57 -7.24 -0.97 6.75
N SER A 58 -7.06 -0.12 5.73
CA SER A 58 -7.25 -0.52 4.34
C SER A 58 -5.94 -1.01 3.71
N PRO A 59 -5.77 -2.30 3.43
CA PRO A 59 -4.57 -2.82 2.77
C PRO A 59 -4.40 -2.25 1.36
N ARG A 60 -5.49 -1.88 0.68
CA ARG A 60 -5.45 -1.25 -0.65
C ARG A 60 -4.76 0.11 -0.63
N ILE A 61 -5.09 0.96 0.34
CA ILE A 61 -4.50 2.31 0.44
C ILE A 61 -3.00 2.21 0.69
N TRP A 62 -2.58 1.32 1.60
CA TRP A 62 -1.17 1.10 1.86
C TRP A 62 -0.42 0.55 0.65
N CYS A 63 -1.05 -0.32 -0.15
CA CYS A 63 -0.49 -0.80 -1.41
C CYS A 63 -0.32 0.35 -2.42
N HIS A 64 -1.32 1.19 -2.62
CA HIS A 64 -1.24 2.32 -3.54
C HIS A 64 -0.25 3.41 -3.10
N LEU A 65 -0.08 3.63 -1.79
CA LEU A 65 1.00 4.49 -1.27
C LEU A 65 2.39 3.95 -1.67
N ALA A 66 2.59 2.65 -1.54
CA ALA A 66 3.83 2.02 -1.99
C ALA A 66 4.02 2.13 -3.51
N GLU A 67 2.95 1.98 -4.30
CA GLU A 67 3.01 2.19 -5.76
C GLU A 67 3.42 3.61 -6.13
N CYS A 68 2.94 4.64 -5.43
CA CYS A 68 3.37 6.03 -5.63
C CYS A 68 4.88 6.18 -5.41
N CYS A 69 5.39 5.62 -4.29
CA CYS A 69 6.81 5.67 -3.96
C CYS A 69 7.67 4.97 -5.02
N VAL A 70 7.27 3.76 -5.41
CA VAL A 70 7.99 2.98 -6.43
C VAL A 70 8.00 3.70 -7.78
N LYS A 71 6.85 4.19 -8.23
CA LYS A 71 6.77 4.94 -9.49
C LYS A 71 7.65 6.20 -9.46
N LYS A 72 7.66 6.95 -8.36
CA LYS A 72 8.48 8.15 -8.24
C LYS A 72 9.98 7.82 -8.19
N CYS A 73 10.37 6.85 -7.37
CA CYS A 73 11.78 6.52 -7.16
C CYS A 73 12.42 5.73 -8.31
N CYS A 74 11.60 4.99 -9.09
CA CYS A 74 12.09 4.10 -10.13
C CYS A 74 11.72 4.56 -11.55
N SER A 75 11.07 5.73 -11.71
CA SER A 75 10.62 6.23 -13.03
C SER A 75 11.77 6.56 -13.98
N ASP A 76 12.92 6.96 -13.47
CA ASP A 76 14.04 7.46 -14.26
C ASP A 76 15.15 6.44 -14.50
N GLU A 77 15.05 5.27 -13.91
CA GLU A 77 16.05 4.21 -14.04
C GLU A 77 15.44 2.94 -14.63
N VAL A 78 15.77 2.65 -15.88
CA VAL A 78 15.72 1.27 -16.38
C VAL A 78 16.84 0.51 -15.66
N GLN A 79 16.58 0.10 -14.44
CA GLN A 79 17.53 -0.66 -13.65
C GLN A 79 17.62 -2.07 -14.22
N GLN A 80 18.69 -2.34 -14.92
CA GLN A 80 18.97 -3.67 -15.42
C GLN A 80 19.45 -4.53 -14.27
N PHE A 81 18.58 -5.40 -13.79
CA PHE A 81 19.00 -6.50 -12.93
C PHE A 81 19.75 -7.52 -13.77
N SER A 82 20.98 -7.85 -13.41
CA SER A 82 21.70 -8.93 -14.06
C SER A 82 21.39 -10.25 -13.37
N LEU A 83 20.86 -11.21 -14.14
CA LEU A 83 20.63 -12.56 -13.66
C LEU A 83 21.90 -13.39 -13.88
N LYS A 84 22.64 -13.69 -12.83
CA LYS A 84 23.78 -14.64 -12.88
C LYS A 84 23.27 -16.04 -12.57
N LYS A 85 23.43 -16.95 -13.52
CA LYS A 85 23.14 -18.37 -13.30
C LYS A 85 24.29 -19.00 -12.54
N LEU A 86 23.99 -19.60 -11.39
CA LEU A 86 24.96 -20.34 -10.58
C LEU A 86 24.61 -21.82 -10.62
N GLY A 87 25.58 -22.65 -11.05
CA GLY A 87 25.44 -24.08 -11.14
C GLY A 87 25.11 -24.59 -12.54
N SER A 88 25.33 -25.89 -12.75
CA SER A 88 24.98 -26.63 -13.96
C SER A 88 23.66 -27.38 -13.75
N SER A 89 22.90 -27.54 -14.85
CA SER A 89 21.66 -28.34 -14.85
C SER A 89 21.86 -29.71 -14.18
N PRO A 90 20.89 -30.22 -13.35
CA PRO A 90 19.52 -29.76 -13.18
C PRO A 90 19.27 -28.76 -12.03
N HIS A 91 20.29 -28.31 -11.33
CA HIS A 91 20.17 -27.48 -10.12
C HIS A 91 20.69 -26.06 -10.34
N THR A 92 20.29 -25.43 -11.43
CA THR A 92 20.65 -24.03 -11.70
C THR A 92 19.90 -23.09 -10.75
N ARG A 93 20.64 -22.28 -9.99
CA ARG A 93 20.10 -21.19 -9.18
C ARG A 93 20.36 -19.87 -9.88
N GLY A 94 19.38 -18.98 -9.85
CA GLY A 94 19.53 -17.60 -10.34
C GLY A 94 19.93 -16.68 -9.20
N LEU A 95 20.99 -15.91 -9.37
CA LEU A 95 21.33 -14.79 -8.51
C LEU A 95 20.99 -13.49 -9.24
N VAL A 96 20.08 -12.71 -8.68
CA VAL A 96 19.76 -11.39 -9.20
C VAL A 96 20.68 -10.38 -8.53
N THR A 97 21.48 -9.68 -9.31
CA THR A 97 22.36 -8.64 -8.79
C THR A 97 22.04 -7.31 -9.47
N LYS A 98 21.99 -6.22 -8.67
CA LYS A 98 21.89 -4.86 -9.16
C LYS A 98 23.33 -4.34 -9.41
N GLU A 99 23.56 -3.67 -10.53
CA GLU A 99 24.83 -2.95 -10.70
C GLU A 99 24.84 -1.75 -9.73
N ASN A 100 25.89 -1.70 -8.88
CA ASN A 100 26.08 -0.62 -7.92
C ASN A 100 26.39 0.70 -8.65
N LYS A 101 25.41 1.58 -8.75
CA LYS A 101 25.68 3.01 -8.82
C LYS A 101 25.66 3.56 -7.40
N GLU A 102 26.60 4.40 -7.11
CA GLU A 102 27.00 4.92 -5.79
C GLU A 102 25.86 5.16 -4.81
N LYS A 103 26.08 4.71 -3.57
CA LYS A 103 25.16 4.88 -2.44
C LYS A 103 24.97 6.37 -2.15
N HIS A 104 23.76 6.88 -2.35
CA HIS A 104 23.33 8.05 -1.60
C HIS A 104 23.23 7.64 -0.13
N SER A 105 24.12 8.18 0.70
CA SER A 105 24.06 8.06 2.15
C SER A 105 22.75 8.65 2.64
N THR A 106 21.82 7.81 3.07
CA THR A 106 20.63 8.24 3.80
C THR A 106 21.04 8.83 5.11
N THR A 107 21.04 10.14 5.19
CA THR A 107 21.02 10.89 6.45
C THR A 107 19.78 10.42 7.22
N GLY A 108 19.98 10.10 8.51
CA GLY A 108 19.00 9.44 9.39
C GLY A 108 17.64 10.13 9.52
N GLU A 109 16.88 10.13 8.45
CA GLU A 109 15.50 10.57 8.42
C GLU A 109 14.60 9.54 9.08
N SER A 110 13.66 10.01 9.90
CA SER A 110 12.69 9.15 10.56
C SER A 110 11.73 8.56 9.52
N PHE A 111 11.82 7.26 9.28
CA PHE A 111 10.93 6.53 8.36
C PHE A 111 9.45 6.53 8.75
N ALA A 112 9.12 7.06 9.93
CA ALA A 112 7.74 7.17 10.41
C ALA A 112 6.98 8.34 9.77
N ILE A 113 7.67 9.29 9.12
CA ILE A 113 7.04 10.39 8.41
C ILE A 113 6.73 9.95 6.98
N PRO A 114 5.47 10.13 6.50
CA PRO A 114 5.14 9.81 5.12
C PRO A 114 6.03 10.59 4.14
N SER A 115 6.79 9.87 3.33
CA SER A 115 7.69 10.43 2.32
C SER A 115 7.71 9.55 1.07
N LEU A 116 7.97 10.16 -0.09
CA LEU A 116 8.12 9.43 -1.35
C LEU A 116 9.49 8.75 -1.42
N SER A 117 9.66 7.68 -0.62
CA SER A 117 10.90 6.89 -0.54
C SER A 117 10.63 5.40 -0.62
N LEU A 118 11.66 4.60 -0.98
CA LEU A 118 11.53 3.14 -1.04
C LEU A 118 11.43 2.51 0.35
N GLU A 119 12.04 3.13 1.35
CA GLU A 119 11.95 2.72 2.75
C GLU A 119 10.51 2.88 3.27
N PHE A 120 9.87 4.00 2.96
CA PHE A 120 8.46 4.19 3.28
C PHE A 120 7.56 3.22 2.50
N ALA A 121 7.88 2.93 1.23
CA ALA A 121 7.18 1.89 0.46
C ALA A 121 7.25 0.52 1.15
N ALA A 122 8.42 0.13 1.66
CA ALA A 122 8.58 -1.13 2.40
C ALA A 122 7.71 -1.18 3.67
N LEU A 123 7.60 -0.06 4.41
CA LEU A 123 6.70 0.05 5.56
C LEU A 123 5.23 -0.06 5.15
N CYS A 124 4.83 0.63 4.08
CA CYS A 124 3.47 0.56 3.56
C CYS A 124 3.08 -0.86 3.16
N LEU A 125 3.97 -1.59 2.48
CA LEU A 125 3.71 -2.97 2.05
C LEU A 125 3.64 -3.94 3.24
N ARG A 126 4.48 -3.75 4.26
CA ARG A 126 4.38 -4.50 5.52
C ARG A 126 3.03 -4.29 6.19
N ASN A 127 2.58 -3.03 6.29
CA ASN A 127 1.26 -2.71 6.83
C ASN A 127 0.15 -3.34 5.99
N ALA A 128 0.24 -3.27 4.65
CA ALA A 128 -0.74 -3.88 3.76
C ALA A 128 -0.88 -5.39 3.99
N ILE A 129 0.25 -6.12 4.13
CA ILE A 129 0.23 -7.57 4.39
C ILE A 129 -0.39 -7.88 5.75
N THR A 130 -0.04 -7.14 6.81
CA THR A 130 -0.56 -7.40 8.16
C THR A 130 -2.06 -7.14 8.28
N LEU A 131 -2.60 -6.27 7.44
CA LEU A 131 -4.02 -5.92 7.39
C LEU A 131 -4.86 -6.87 6.54
N LEU A 132 -4.23 -7.75 5.75
CA LEU A 132 -4.96 -8.77 5.00
C LEU A 132 -5.50 -9.85 5.93
N PRO A 133 -6.69 -10.39 5.65
CA PRO A 133 -7.24 -11.53 6.39
C PRO A 133 -6.28 -12.73 6.32
N LYS A 134 -6.14 -13.44 7.43
CA LYS A 134 -5.35 -14.67 7.49
C LYS A 134 -6.06 -15.81 6.76
N GLU A 135 -5.30 -16.80 6.29
CA GLU A 135 -5.86 -17.94 5.55
C GLU A 135 -6.90 -18.71 6.36
N ASP A 136 -6.67 -18.87 7.67
CA ASP A 136 -7.60 -19.56 8.59
C ASP A 136 -8.95 -18.82 8.71
N ASP A 137 -8.93 -17.49 8.72
CA ASP A 137 -10.14 -16.68 8.77
C ASP A 137 -10.95 -16.80 7.47
N ILE A 138 -10.27 -17.03 6.36
CA ILE A 138 -10.85 -17.10 5.03
C ILE A 138 -11.53 -18.43 4.77
N VAL A 139 -10.97 -19.54 5.25
CA VAL A 139 -11.58 -20.88 5.14
C VAL A 139 -12.93 -20.90 5.86
N ASN A 140 -13.03 -20.20 6.99
CA ASN A 140 -14.27 -20.04 7.76
C ASN A 140 -15.28 -19.09 7.10
N MET A 141 -14.84 -18.27 6.15
CA MET A 141 -15.64 -17.27 5.45
C MET A 141 -16.12 -17.72 4.05
N ALA A 142 -16.22 -19.03 3.79
CA ALA A 142 -16.64 -19.57 2.50
C ALA A 142 -17.92 -18.86 1.99
N GLY A 143 -17.74 -18.02 0.98
CA GLY A 143 -18.81 -17.21 0.36
C GLY A 143 -19.05 -15.83 0.98
N GLN A 144 -18.40 -15.43 2.06
CA GLN A 144 -18.50 -14.09 2.61
C GLN A 144 -17.50 -13.14 1.94
N LYS A 145 -17.90 -11.87 1.84
CA LYS A 145 -17.05 -10.81 1.32
C LYS A 145 -16.42 -10.04 2.49
N VAL A 146 -15.11 -9.78 2.39
CA VAL A 146 -14.38 -8.97 3.39
C VAL A 146 -14.58 -7.50 3.09
N GLN A 147 -14.97 -6.73 4.09
CA GLN A 147 -15.07 -5.28 3.97
C GLN A 147 -13.67 -4.68 3.83
N CYS A 148 -13.46 -3.92 2.76
CA CYS A 148 -12.18 -3.29 2.46
C CYS A 148 -12.41 -1.83 2.01
N PRO A 149 -12.91 -0.95 2.92
CA PRO A 149 -13.11 0.46 2.58
C PRO A 149 -11.78 1.13 2.21
N PRO A 150 -11.80 2.16 1.36
CA PRO A 150 -12.96 2.81 0.77
C PRO A 150 -13.54 2.12 -0.46
N GLY A 151 -13.02 0.99 -0.88
CA GLY A 151 -13.51 0.25 -2.04
C GLY A 151 -14.64 -0.74 -1.70
N PRO A 152 -15.15 -1.45 -2.72
CA PRO A 152 -16.16 -2.48 -2.53
C PRO A 152 -15.59 -3.66 -1.73
N PRO A 153 -16.46 -4.44 -1.06
CA PRO A 153 -16.06 -5.67 -0.40
C PRO A 153 -15.40 -6.65 -1.36
N ILE A 154 -14.32 -7.27 -0.94
CA ILE A 154 -13.53 -8.21 -1.74
C ILE A 154 -13.89 -9.66 -1.40
N ASN A 155 -13.90 -10.49 -2.43
CA ASN A 155 -14.02 -11.93 -2.27
C ASN A 155 -12.62 -12.55 -2.05
N TRP A 156 -12.59 -13.85 -1.73
CA TRP A 156 -11.35 -14.62 -1.54
C TRP A 156 -10.34 -14.48 -2.69
N LYS A 157 -10.82 -14.62 -3.92
CA LYS A 157 -9.95 -14.53 -5.09
C LYS A 157 -9.29 -13.15 -5.20
N GLN A 158 -10.06 -12.09 -5.02
CA GLN A 158 -9.56 -10.72 -5.03
C GLN A 158 -8.60 -10.43 -3.87
N CYS A 159 -8.84 -11.02 -2.69
CA CYS A 159 -7.93 -10.93 -1.56
C CYS A 159 -6.57 -11.57 -1.88
N ASN A 160 -6.59 -12.73 -2.51
CA ASN A 160 -5.37 -13.45 -2.91
C ASN A 160 -4.63 -12.73 -4.04
N GLU A 161 -5.35 -12.15 -4.99
CA GLU A 161 -4.77 -11.29 -6.04
C GLU A 161 -4.07 -10.06 -5.43
N LEU A 162 -4.71 -9.41 -4.45
CA LEU A 162 -4.12 -8.28 -3.73
C LEU A 162 -2.89 -8.72 -2.91
N LYS A 163 -2.95 -9.86 -2.21
CA LYS A 163 -1.81 -10.43 -1.49
C LYS A 163 -0.62 -10.66 -2.43
N ASN A 164 -0.85 -11.28 -3.57
CA ASN A 164 0.19 -11.54 -4.55
C ASN A 164 0.79 -10.25 -5.11
N ALA A 165 -0.04 -9.25 -5.42
CA ALA A 165 0.43 -7.94 -5.88
C ALA A 165 1.32 -7.26 -4.84
N ILE A 166 0.92 -7.29 -3.56
CA ILE A 166 1.71 -6.73 -2.45
C ILE A 166 3.05 -7.46 -2.32
N LEU A 167 3.07 -8.80 -2.38
CA LEU A 167 4.29 -9.59 -2.26
C LEU A 167 5.26 -9.32 -3.40
N VAL A 168 4.77 -9.24 -4.64
CA VAL A 168 5.59 -8.91 -5.81
C VAL A 168 6.20 -7.50 -5.66
N LEU A 169 5.39 -6.52 -5.28
CA LEU A 169 5.87 -5.16 -5.09
C LEU A 169 6.86 -5.05 -3.92
N GLN A 170 6.64 -5.81 -2.84
CA GLN A 170 7.55 -5.88 -1.70
C GLN A 170 8.90 -6.48 -2.10
N THR A 171 8.89 -7.58 -2.84
CA THR A 171 10.11 -8.20 -3.36
C THR A 171 10.89 -7.20 -4.22
N TYR A 172 10.19 -6.48 -5.10
CA TYR A 172 10.79 -5.45 -5.95
C TYR A 172 11.45 -4.34 -5.12
N VAL A 173 10.73 -3.80 -4.12
CA VAL A 173 11.25 -2.74 -3.23
C VAL A 173 12.48 -3.21 -2.44
N LEU A 174 12.43 -4.42 -1.86
CA LEU A 174 13.54 -4.96 -1.07
C LEU A 174 14.80 -5.22 -1.93
N LEU A 175 14.63 -5.66 -3.17
CA LEU A 175 15.75 -5.79 -4.11
C LEU A 175 16.38 -4.42 -4.42
N HIS A 176 15.58 -3.36 -4.53
CA HIS A 176 16.08 -2.00 -4.74
C HIS A 176 16.77 -1.43 -3.49
N LEU A 177 16.30 -1.77 -2.30
CA LEU A 177 16.94 -1.42 -1.03
C LEU A 177 18.20 -2.26 -0.74
N GLN A 178 18.56 -3.19 -1.64
CA GLN A 178 19.71 -4.11 -1.49
C GLN A 178 19.58 -5.04 -0.26
N ASP A 179 18.37 -5.38 0.12
CA ASP A 179 18.07 -6.38 1.14
C ASP A 179 17.50 -7.67 0.49
N PRO A 180 18.34 -8.46 -0.20
CA PRO A 180 17.89 -9.66 -0.89
C PRO A 180 17.47 -10.79 0.06
N LEU A 181 17.93 -10.76 1.32
CA LEU A 181 17.55 -11.79 2.31
C LEU A 181 16.11 -11.58 2.80
N ALA A 182 15.68 -10.34 2.94
CA ALA A 182 14.29 -10.02 3.29
C ALA A 182 13.32 -10.20 2.11
N ALA A 183 13.84 -10.33 0.88
CA ALA A 183 13.06 -10.52 -0.34
C ALA A 183 12.75 -12.01 -0.64
N LEU A 184 13.40 -12.96 0.05
CA LEU A 184 13.19 -14.40 -0.06
C LEU A 184 12.08 -14.87 0.88
#